data_52ab0546ea0a4308f63b1427db97ee12
#
_entry.id   52ab0546ea0a4308f63b1427db97ee12
#
_cell.length_a   1.000
_cell.length_b   1.000
_cell.length_c   1.000
_cell.angle_alpha   90.00
_cell.angle_beta   90.00
_cell.angle_gamma   90.00
#
_symmetry.space_group_name_H-M   'P 1'
#
loop_
_entity.id
_entity.type
_entity.pdbx_description
1 polymer ?
#
loop_
_entity_poly.entity_id
_entity_poly.type
_entity_poly.pdbx_seq_one_letter_code
_entity_poly.pdbx_strand_id
1 'polypeptide(L)'
;MTIPTPLPPHLPGLDVQVTAVQSLRPDLPTPLSKVGAIIGYHESLESSAEVVLSSTDGHKVAVKNGNMLYLGAWLDQVGFMNLFESCCTAAEVSTVHMPEGVRRRLTGHEEFWFNYNPQAIETIVGKINTADFIRKEV
;
A
#
# COMPACT_ATOMS: atom_id res chain seq x y z
N MET A 1 3.19 31.97 8.45
CA MET A 1 4.30 31.17 7.91
C MET A 1 3.96 30.85 6.47
N THR A 2 4.74 31.33 5.50
CA THR A 2 4.45 31.10 4.07
C THR A 2 5.08 29.77 3.69
N ILE A 3 4.27 28.85 3.21
CA ILE A 3 4.76 27.57 2.68
C ILE A 3 5.37 27.87 1.31
N PRO A 4 6.64 27.47 1.05
CA PRO A 4 7.25 27.69 -0.26
C PRO A 4 6.49 26.93 -1.35
N THR A 5 6.26 27.57 -2.47
CA THR A 5 5.69 26.96 -3.67
C THR A 5 6.77 26.80 -4.74
N PRO A 6 6.76 25.70 -5.52
CA PRO A 6 5.84 24.57 -5.41
C PRO A 6 6.07 23.75 -4.13
N LEU A 7 5.00 23.12 -3.63
CA LEU A 7 5.09 22.20 -2.50
C LEU A 7 5.89 20.94 -2.91
N PRO A 8 6.62 20.30 -1.96
CA PRO A 8 7.22 19.00 -2.24
C PRO A 8 6.13 17.98 -2.65
N PRO A 9 6.47 16.88 -3.34
CA PRO A 9 7.85 16.49 -3.65
C PRO A 9 8.40 17.15 -4.92
N HIS A 10 9.73 17.30 -4.94
CA HIS A 10 10.48 17.62 -6.16
C HIS A 10 11.22 16.37 -6.62
N LEU A 11 10.53 15.47 -7.31
CA LEU A 11 11.05 14.18 -7.71
C LEU A 11 11.62 14.23 -9.13
N PRO A 12 12.93 14.04 -9.32
CA PRO A 12 13.50 13.92 -10.66
C PRO A 12 12.89 12.75 -11.41
N GLY A 13 12.41 12.98 -12.63
CA GLY A 13 11.84 11.93 -13.48
C GLY A 13 10.36 11.63 -13.28
N LEU A 14 9.71 12.30 -12.33
CA LEU A 14 8.25 12.24 -12.18
C LEU A 14 7.68 13.65 -12.16
N ASP A 15 6.92 13.98 -13.19
CA ASP A 15 6.20 15.26 -13.27
C ASP A 15 5.00 15.22 -12.32
N VAL A 16 5.19 15.71 -11.12
CA VAL A 16 4.13 15.85 -10.12
C VAL A 16 4.34 17.11 -9.28
N GLN A 17 3.30 17.90 -9.15
CA GLN A 17 3.26 19.07 -8.30
C GLN A 17 2.10 18.96 -7.32
N VAL A 18 2.39 19.19 -6.04
CA VAL A 18 1.37 19.28 -5.00
C VAL A 18 0.92 20.74 -4.91
N THR A 19 -0.34 21.01 -5.20
CA THR A 19 -0.91 22.37 -5.20
C THR A 19 -1.63 22.70 -3.90
N ALA A 20 -2.15 21.70 -3.21
CA ALA A 20 -2.78 21.84 -1.90
C ALA A 20 -2.68 20.54 -1.11
N VAL A 21 -2.77 20.66 0.22
CA VAL A 21 -2.88 19.52 1.15
C VAL A 21 -4.12 19.73 1.99
N GLN A 22 -4.97 18.71 2.07
CA GLN A 22 -6.22 18.74 2.83
C GLN A 22 -6.21 17.64 3.88
N SER A 23 -6.56 18.00 5.12
CA SER A 23 -6.85 17.02 6.17
C SER A 23 -8.29 16.58 6.08
N LEU A 24 -8.50 15.29 6.15
CA LEU A 24 -9.85 14.69 6.15
C LEU A 24 -10.33 14.47 7.59
N ARG A 25 -11.62 14.58 7.78
CA ARG A 25 -12.24 14.20 9.05
C ARG A 25 -12.20 12.68 9.19
N PRO A 26 -11.91 12.14 10.38
CA PRO A 26 -11.82 10.67 10.59
C PRO A 26 -13.12 9.93 10.28
N ASP A 27 -14.27 10.58 10.43
CA ASP A 27 -15.59 10.03 10.18
C ASP A 27 -16.06 10.18 8.73
N LEU A 28 -15.26 10.79 7.86
CA LEU A 28 -15.62 11.08 6.48
C LEU A 28 -14.50 10.70 5.49
N PRO A 29 -14.18 9.41 5.35
CA PRO A 29 -13.21 8.94 4.37
C PRO A 29 -13.70 9.20 2.94
N THR A 30 -12.79 9.47 2.02
CA THR A 30 -13.12 9.65 0.59
C THR A 30 -12.92 8.33 -0.14
N PRO A 31 -13.97 7.74 -0.75
CA PRO A 31 -13.85 6.47 -1.46
C PRO A 31 -12.89 6.56 -2.66
N LEU A 32 -12.15 5.49 -2.90
CA LEU A 32 -11.34 5.32 -4.10
C LEU A 32 -12.19 4.81 -5.28
N SER A 33 -11.77 5.09 -6.49
CA SER A 33 -12.40 4.59 -7.72
C SER A 33 -12.31 3.07 -7.89
N LYS A 34 -11.37 2.43 -7.18
CA LYS A 34 -11.22 0.97 -7.11
C LYS A 34 -11.75 0.50 -5.75
N VAL A 35 -10.89 0.01 -4.88
CA VAL A 35 -11.23 -0.51 -3.56
C VAL A 35 -10.52 0.29 -2.48
N GLY A 36 -11.17 0.48 -1.32
CA GLY A 36 -10.63 1.23 -0.19
C GLY A 36 -11.01 2.71 -0.20
N ALA A 37 -10.41 3.47 0.69
CA ALA A 37 -10.67 4.89 0.89
C ALA A 37 -9.43 5.68 1.30
N ILE A 38 -9.45 6.98 1.04
CA ILE A 38 -8.49 7.94 1.57
C ILE A 38 -8.93 8.28 3.00
N ILE A 39 -7.97 8.22 3.93
CA ILE A 39 -8.17 8.57 5.34
C ILE A 39 -7.10 9.60 5.76
N GLY A 40 -7.43 10.43 6.75
CA GLY A 40 -6.47 11.37 7.33
C GLY A 40 -6.15 12.59 6.50
N TYR A 41 -5.49 12.42 5.34
CA TYR A 41 -5.20 13.53 4.43
C TYR A 41 -5.05 13.10 2.97
N HIS A 42 -5.17 14.05 2.06
CA HIS A 42 -4.78 13.91 0.66
C HIS A 42 -4.17 15.20 0.11
N GLU A 43 -3.37 15.05 -0.93
CA GLU A 43 -2.74 16.10 -1.70
C GLU A 43 -3.45 16.29 -3.03
N SER A 44 -3.68 17.54 -3.42
CA SER A 44 -4.16 17.85 -4.75
C SER A 44 -2.97 17.82 -5.71
N LEU A 45 -2.99 16.85 -6.63
CA LEU A 45 -1.89 16.60 -7.56
C LEU A 45 -2.17 17.19 -8.93
N GLU A 46 -1.28 18.05 -9.41
CA GLU A 46 -1.14 18.40 -10.81
C GLU A 46 0.00 17.58 -11.41
N SER A 47 -0.30 16.84 -12.48
CA SER A 47 0.65 15.91 -13.10
C SER A 47 0.24 15.58 -14.52
N SER A 48 1.20 15.46 -15.44
CA SER A 48 1.05 14.87 -16.75
C SER A 48 1.33 13.35 -16.76
N ALA A 49 1.82 12.80 -15.63
CA ALA A 49 2.12 11.39 -15.47
C ALA A 49 0.84 10.52 -15.49
N GLU A 50 1.00 9.23 -15.72
CA GLU A 50 -0.08 8.28 -15.73
C GLU A 50 -0.77 8.20 -14.35
N VAL A 51 -2.09 8.38 -14.32
CA VAL A 51 -2.89 8.22 -13.10
C VAL A 51 -3.18 6.74 -12.88
N VAL A 52 -2.66 6.16 -11.80
CA VAL A 52 -2.88 4.75 -11.44
C VAL A 52 -3.99 4.54 -10.43
N LEU A 53 -4.28 5.59 -9.65
CA LEU A 53 -5.36 5.59 -8.66
C LEU A 53 -5.98 6.98 -8.57
N SER A 54 -7.32 7.01 -8.54
CA SER A 54 -8.11 8.23 -8.31
C SER A 54 -9.17 7.97 -7.25
N SER A 55 -9.70 9.03 -6.67
CA SER A 55 -10.91 9.00 -5.84
C SER A 55 -12.17 8.97 -6.71
N THR A 56 -13.31 8.66 -6.12
CA THR A 56 -14.61 8.63 -6.83
C THR A 56 -15.06 10.00 -7.31
N ASP A 57 -14.61 11.08 -6.70
CA ASP A 57 -14.84 12.46 -7.09
C ASP A 57 -13.81 13.00 -8.11
N GLY A 58 -12.92 12.13 -8.61
CA GLY A 58 -12.03 12.39 -9.73
C GLY A 58 -10.67 12.99 -9.36
N HIS A 59 -10.32 13.13 -8.07
CA HIS A 59 -8.99 13.58 -7.68
C HIS A 59 -7.92 12.51 -7.97
N LYS A 60 -6.78 12.95 -8.48
CA LYS A 60 -5.60 12.09 -8.67
C LYS A 60 -5.03 11.74 -7.30
N VAL A 61 -4.93 10.46 -7.00
CA VAL A 61 -4.44 9.94 -5.71
C VAL A 61 -3.04 9.36 -5.84
N ALA A 62 -2.78 8.62 -6.90
CA ALA A 62 -1.45 8.13 -7.22
C ALA A 62 -1.15 8.27 -8.71
N VAL A 63 0.08 8.67 -9.01
CA VAL A 63 0.60 8.84 -10.37
C VAL A 63 1.92 8.10 -10.54
N LYS A 64 2.21 7.65 -11.76
CA LYS A 64 3.47 6.95 -12.05
C LYS A 64 4.12 7.43 -13.33
N ASN A 65 5.45 7.28 -13.40
CA ASN A 65 6.24 7.37 -14.61
C ASN A 65 7.34 6.29 -14.58
N GLY A 66 7.29 5.33 -15.49
CA GLY A 66 8.17 4.16 -15.45
C GLY A 66 8.05 3.39 -14.13
N ASN A 67 9.15 3.25 -13.41
CA ASN A 67 9.22 2.54 -12.13
C ASN A 67 8.98 3.43 -10.90
N MET A 68 8.69 4.71 -11.10
CA MET A 68 8.41 5.64 -10.01
C MET A 68 6.92 5.81 -9.83
N LEU A 69 6.45 5.62 -8.61
CA LEU A 69 5.07 5.88 -8.20
C LEU A 69 5.05 6.87 -7.05
N TYR A 70 4.20 7.86 -7.14
CA TYR A 70 3.92 8.81 -6.08
C TYR A 70 2.49 8.64 -5.57
N LEU A 71 2.34 8.48 -4.28
CA LEU A 71 1.06 8.39 -3.59
C LEU A 71 0.86 9.66 -2.77
N GLY A 72 -0.09 10.50 -3.17
CA GLY A 72 -0.42 11.78 -2.53
C GLY A 72 -1.55 11.69 -1.50
N ALA A 73 -1.74 10.55 -0.85
CA ALA A 73 -2.80 10.39 0.13
C ALA A 73 -2.47 9.32 1.16
N TRP A 74 -3.12 9.39 2.31
CA TRP A 74 -3.11 8.28 3.27
C TRP A 74 -4.30 7.38 2.99
N LEU A 75 -4.04 6.13 2.64
CA LEU A 75 -5.08 5.15 2.33
C LEU A 75 -5.41 4.30 3.56
N ASP A 76 -6.63 3.78 3.60
CA ASP A 76 -6.97 2.69 4.49
C ASP A 76 -6.18 1.42 4.13
N GLN A 77 -6.21 0.42 5.02
CA GLN A 77 -5.45 -0.81 4.81
C GLN A 77 -5.81 -1.51 3.50
N VAL A 78 -7.07 -1.52 3.12
CA VAL A 78 -7.55 -2.21 1.91
C VAL A 78 -7.05 -1.51 0.65
N GLY A 79 -7.18 -0.19 0.58
CA GLY A 79 -6.69 0.61 -0.55
C GLY A 79 -5.17 0.54 -0.69
N PHE A 80 -4.44 0.63 0.44
CA PHE A 80 -2.99 0.53 0.46
C PHE A 80 -2.50 -0.85 -0.02
N MET A 81 -3.08 -1.93 0.50
CA MET A 81 -2.70 -3.29 0.10
C MET A 81 -2.96 -3.55 -1.38
N ASN A 82 -4.10 -3.10 -1.90
CA ASN A 82 -4.44 -3.23 -3.32
C ASN A 82 -3.44 -2.48 -4.22
N LEU A 83 -3.08 -1.25 -3.85
CA LEU A 83 -2.07 -0.48 -4.58
C LEU A 83 -0.70 -1.16 -4.52
N PHE A 84 -0.30 -1.63 -3.34
CA PHE A 84 0.98 -2.29 -3.12
C PHE A 84 1.10 -3.61 -3.91
N GLU A 85 0.07 -4.45 -3.92
CA GLU A 85 0.02 -5.67 -4.72
C GLU A 85 0.14 -5.37 -6.22
N SER A 86 -0.51 -4.29 -6.69
CA SER A 86 -0.38 -3.84 -8.07
C SER A 86 1.05 -3.42 -8.41
N CYS A 87 1.74 -2.76 -7.48
CA CYS A 87 3.16 -2.40 -7.64
C CYS A 87 4.06 -3.64 -7.68
N CYS A 88 3.83 -4.60 -6.78
CA CYS A 88 4.58 -5.85 -6.76
C CYS A 88 4.41 -6.62 -8.07
N THR A 89 3.18 -6.72 -8.57
CA THR A 89 2.88 -7.36 -9.87
C THR A 89 3.61 -6.67 -11.01
N ALA A 90 3.58 -5.34 -11.06
CA ALA A 90 4.26 -4.56 -12.10
C ALA A 90 5.79 -4.67 -12.03
N ALA A 91 6.34 -4.91 -10.84
CA ALA A 91 7.77 -5.12 -10.61
C ALA A 91 8.19 -6.60 -10.68
N GLU A 92 7.29 -7.51 -11.07
CA GLU A 92 7.51 -8.96 -11.12
C GLU A 92 7.98 -9.56 -9.77
N VAL A 93 7.56 -8.93 -8.66
CA VAL A 93 7.84 -9.40 -7.32
C VAL A 93 6.75 -10.37 -6.86
N SER A 94 7.14 -11.60 -6.58
CA SER A 94 6.22 -12.61 -6.05
C SER A 94 5.77 -12.24 -4.64
N THR A 95 4.46 -12.25 -4.42
CA THR A 95 3.83 -12.01 -3.12
C THR A 95 3.14 -13.26 -2.62
N VAL A 96 3.06 -13.40 -1.30
CA VAL A 96 2.32 -14.47 -0.64
C VAL A 96 1.32 -13.85 0.33
N HIS A 97 0.06 -14.18 0.14
CA HIS A 97 -0.97 -13.73 1.08
C HIS A 97 -0.75 -14.35 2.47
N MET A 98 -0.64 -13.51 3.48
CA MET A 98 -0.45 -13.90 4.87
C MET A 98 -1.72 -13.61 5.66
N PRO A 99 -2.30 -14.60 6.34
CA PRO A 99 -3.33 -14.34 7.34
C PRO A 99 -2.81 -13.40 8.43
N GLU A 100 -3.70 -12.61 9.02
CA GLU A 100 -3.33 -11.73 10.12
C GLU A 100 -2.65 -12.52 11.25
N GLY A 101 -1.58 -11.94 11.82
CA GLY A 101 -0.79 -12.59 12.87
C GLY A 101 0.11 -13.74 12.41
N VAL A 102 0.11 -14.08 11.12
CA VAL A 102 1.07 -15.05 10.56
C VAL A 102 2.27 -14.31 9.97
N ARG A 103 3.44 -14.88 10.11
CA ARG A 103 4.69 -14.37 9.50
C ARG A 103 5.44 -15.51 8.85
N ARG A 104 6.01 -15.22 7.69
CA ARG A 104 6.87 -16.13 6.94
C ARG A 104 8.31 -15.63 6.98
N ARG A 105 9.24 -16.53 7.17
CA ARG A 105 10.67 -16.28 7.04
C ARG A 105 11.30 -17.34 6.15
N LEU A 106 12.05 -16.90 5.17
CA LEU A 106 12.82 -17.75 4.28
C LEU A 106 14.31 -17.62 4.65
N THR A 107 15.00 -18.74 4.76
CA THR A 107 16.46 -18.83 4.82
C THR A 107 16.96 -19.55 3.56
N GLY A 108 18.28 -19.72 3.40
CA GLY A 108 18.84 -20.35 2.20
C GLY A 108 18.36 -21.79 1.94
N HIS A 109 17.88 -22.50 2.96
CA HIS A 109 17.48 -23.90 2.87
C HIS A 109 16.17 -24.23 3.60
N GLU A 110 15.55 -23.27 4.27
CA GLU A 110 14.41 -23.52 5.14
C GLU A 110 13.40 -22.40 5.06
N GLU A 111 12.16 -22.77 5.21
CA GLU A 111 11.01 -21.89 5.30
C GLU A 111 10.31 -22.09 6.65
N PHE A 112 10.08 -20.99 7.34
CA PHE A 112 9.41 -20.96 8.62
C PHE A 112 8.13 -20.16 8.51
N TRP A 113 7.03 -20.69 9.08
CA TRP A 113 5.74 -20.03 9.20
C TRP A 113 5.35 -19.95 10.66
N PHE A 114 5.27 -18.77 11.21
CA PHE A 114 4.96 -18.51 12.61
C PHE A 114 3.54 -18.03 12.77
N ASN A 115 2.80 -18.58 13.73
CA ASN A 115 1.51 -18.08 14.15
C ASN A 115 1.64 -17.35 15.48
N TYR A 116 1.43 -16.04 15.47
CA TYR A 116 1.45 -15.18 16.66
C TYR A 116 0.04 -14.96 17.25
N ASN A 117 -0.98 -15.65 16.70
CA ASN A 117 -2.34 -15.53 17.20
C ASN A 117 -2.59 -16.40 18.44
N PRO A 118 -3.57 -16.00 19.28
CA PRO A 118 -4.02 -16.82 20.38
C PRO A 118 -4.88 -18.02 19.93
N GLN A 119 -5.08 -18.22 18.64
CA GLN A 119 -5.86 -19.28 18.03
C GLN A 119 -5.07 -19.99 16.93
N ALA A 120 -5.39 -21.24 16.68
CA ALA A 120 -4.84 -21.97 15.55
C ALA A 120 -5.34 -21.37 14.23
N ILE A 121 -4.50 -21.31 13.21
CA ILE A 121 -4.80 -20.74 11.89
C ILE A 121 -4.46 -21.73 10.79
N GLU A 122 -5.38 -21.83 9.82
CA GLU A 122 -5.11 -22.54 8.56
C GLU A 122 -4.31 -21.66 7.61
N THR A 123 -3.28 -22.25 7.02
CA THR A 123 -2.41 -21.58 6.04
C THR A 123 -2.20 -22.48 4.83
N ILE A 124 -1.56 -21.95 3.78
CA ILE A 124 -1.19 -22.74 2.59
C ILE A 124 -0.21 -23.88 2.90
N VAL A 125 0.47 -23.82 4.05
CA VAL A 125 1.42 -24.86 4.49
C VAL A 125 0.83 -25.82 5.51
N GLY A 126 -0.44 -25.64 5.87
CA GLY A 126 -1.19 -26.40 6.85
C GLY A 126 -1.61 -25.61 8.07
N LYS A 127 -2.21 -26.30 9.03
CA LYS A 127 -2.66 -25.72 10.29
C LYS A 127 -1.48 -25.48 11.21
N ILE A 128 -1.38 -24.23 11.70
CA ILE A 128 -0.39 -23.84 12.72
C ILE A 128 -1.13 -23.57 14.02
N ASN A 129 -0.75 -24.27 15.09
CA ASN A 129 -1.37 -24.09 16.41
C ASN A 129 -1.07 -22.70 16.99
N THR A 130 -1.73 -22.38 18.08
CA THR A 130 -1.51 -21.14 18.86
C THR A 130 -0.05 -21.00 19.25
N ALA A 131 0.53 -19.84 18.95
CA ALA A 131 1.92 -19.48 19.31
C ALA A 131 2.94 -20.56 18.89
N ASP A 132 2.75 -21.15 17.72
CA ASP A 132 3.55 -22.26 17.19
C ASP A 132 4.10 -21.91 15.79
N PHE A 133 4.90 -22.80 15.22
CA PHE A 133 5.46 -22.63 13.88
C PHE A 133 5.53 -23.94 13.10
N ILE A 134 5.52 -23.82 11.78
CA ILE A 134 5.89 -24.90 10.85
C ILE A 134 7.23 -24.58 10.21
N ARG A 135 8.10 -25.56 10.14
CA ARG A 135 9.38 -25.53 9.40
C ARG A 135 9.28 -26.47 8.20
N LYS A 136 9.76 -26.01 7.05
CA LYS A 136 9.89 -26.79 5.82
C LYS A 136 11.29 -26.64 5.24
N GLU A 137 11.80 -27.65 4.59
CA GLU A 137 12.96 -27.54 3.70
C GLU A 137 12.53 -27.02 2.34
N VAL A 138 13.36 -26.15 1.73
CA VAL A 138 13.10 -25.49 0.43
C VAL A 138 14.13 -25.99 -0.59
#